data_c8cb7cf700ab6844d0727078b8bdf00b
#
_entry.id   c8cb7cf700ab6844d0727078b8bdf00b
#
_cell.length_a   1.000
_cell.length_b   1.000
_cell.length_c   1.000
_cell.angle_alpha   90.00
_cell.angle_beta   90.00
_cell.angle_gamma   90.00
#
_symmetry.space_group_name_H-M   'P 1'
#
loop_
_entity.id
_entity.type
_entity.pdbx_description
1 polymer ?
#
loop_
_entity_poly.entity_id
_entity_poly.type
_entity_poly.pdbx_seq_one_letter_code
_entity_poly.pdbx_strand_id
1 'polypeptide(L)'
;TPEAVNFMARFGRGLICLPLSAARIDRLGLSMMVGDNQAPLGTAFTTAITARRASGSGISAQDRSTTILQAVREDASGAEFITPGYVYPLRARDGGVLVRTGQTEGAVDLARLAGLKPAGVICEILKEDGTMARRDDLIEFAKVHGLKIVTVADIIGYRLRNETMVQRIAQAKLPTAFGEFSAIVYRNLIDHTEHLVLVMGKVDPAKPILVRAHREYLPGDVFGYSVRNTRNLLRSAMERISAAGEGVLLYLKRESNALASDFEGGRPARRATTRVNAPEADFRDYGIGAQILRDVGVRKMIIMSDATPRLANLPGYGLEVVGSVPLSTNGKQSAAAK
;
A
#
# COMPACT_ATOMS: atom_id res chain seq x y z
N THR A 1 -26.13 2.11 13.29
CA THR A 1 -27.50 2.30 13.79
C THR A 1 -28.50 2.26 12.63
N PRO A 2 -29.81 2.04 12.88
CA PRO A 2 -30.83 2.10 11.85
C PRO A 2 -30.87 3.45 11.12
N GLU A 3 -30.61 4.55 11.84
CA GLU A 3 -30.54 5.91 11.28
C GLU A 3 -29.39 6.03 10.29
N ALA A 4 -28.22 5.48 10.61
CA ALA A 4 -27.05 5.47 9.71
C ALA A 4 -27.33 4.65 8.45
N VAL A 5 -27.95 3.49 8.58
CA VAL A 5 -28.37 2.65 7.45
C VAL A 5 -29.40 3.36 6.58
N ASN A 6 -30.39 4.00 7.22
CA ASN A 6 -31.39 4.79 6.51
C ASN A 6 -30.77 6.00 5.79
N PHE A 7 -29.81 6.68 6.42
CA PHE A 7 -29.07 7.77 5.81
C PHE A 7 -28.35 7.31 4.51
N MET A 8 -27.62 6.19 4.59
CA MET A 8 -26.95 5.62 3.42
C MET A 8 -27.94 5.24 2.31
N ALA A 9 -29.05 4.59 2.67
CA ALA A 9 -30.08 4.21 1.69
C ALA A 9 -30.72 5.43 1.02
N ARG A 10 -31.04 6.47 1.80
CA ARG A 10 -31.72 7.66 1.31
C ARG A 10 -30.84 8.58 0.50
N PHE A 11 -29.64 8.85 0.98
CA PHE A 11 -28.75 9.87 0.42
C PHE A 11 -27.60 9.26 -0.39
N GLY A 12 -27.09 8.09 -0.02
CA GLY A 12 -26.09 7.37 -0.81
C GLY A 12 -26.71 6.74 -2.05
N ARG A 13 -27.84 6.06 -1.93
CA ARG A 13 -28.60 5.39 -3.00
C ARG A 13 -27.89 4.19 -3.63
N GLY A 14 -26.68 3.86 -3.15
CA GLY A 14 -25.87 2.74 -3.60
C GLY A 14 -26.19 1.43 -2.88
N LEU A 15 -25.32 0.44 -3.07
CA LEU A 15 -25.42 -0.85 -2.41
C LEU A 15 -24.78 -0.78 -1.02
N ILE A 16 -25.56 -1.06 0.03
CA ILE A 16 -25.03 -1.09 1.40
C ILE A 16 -24.27 -2.40 1.61
N CYS A 17 -22.95 -2.29 1.72
CA CYS A 17 -22.04 -3.40 1.91
C CYS A 17 -21.39 -3.37 3.30
N LEU A 18 -20.96 -4.55 3.75
CA LEU A 18 -20.29 -4.74 5.04
C LEU A 18 -18.89 -5.31 4.85
N PRO A 19 -17.85 -4.49 4.59
CA PRO A 19 -16.46 -4.87 4.72
C PRO A 19 -16.15 -5.51 6.07
N LEU A 20 -15.58 -6.71 6.04
CA LEU A 20 -15.12 -7.47 7.20
C LEU A 20 -13.70 -7.99 6.95
N SER A 21 -12.93 -8.17 8.02
CA SER A 21 -11.65 -8.86 7.92
C SER A 21 -11.82 -10.30 7.40
N ALA A 22 -10.79 -10.84 6.73
CA ALA A 22 -10.80 -12.20 6.24
C ALA A 22 -11.11 -13.21 7.36
N ALA A 23 -10.45 -13.07 8.51
CA ALA A 23 -10.68 -13.93 9.68
C ALA A 23 -12.14 -13.87 10.17
N ARG A 24 -12.81 -12.72 10.03
CA ARG A 24 -14.22 -12.60 10.41
C ARG A 24 -15.14 -13.32 9.45
N ILE A 25 -14.91 -13.20 8.16
CA ILE A 25 -15.63 -13.94 7.10
C ILE A 25 -15.49 -15.45 7.33
N ASP A 26 -14.26 -15.92 7.60
CA ASP A 26 -14.00 -17.34 7.84
C ASP A 26 -14.73 -17.87 9.09
N ARG A 27 -14.72 -17.10 10.18
CA ARG A 27 -15.44 -17.46 11.43
C ARG A 27 -16.96 -17.53 11.22
N LEU A 28 -17.51 -16.66 10.38
CA LEU A 28 -18.92 -16.70 10.02
C LEU A 28 -19.27 -17.81 9.01
N GLY A 29 -18.27 -18.49 8.46
CA GLY A 29 -18.45 -19.53 7.45
C GLY A 29 -19.07 -19.02 6.15
N LEU A 30 -18.84 -17.76 5.79
CA LEU A 30 -19.41 -17.15 4.59
C LEU A 30 -18.59 -17.51 3.36
N SER A 31 -19.22 -18.20 2.42
CA SER A 31 -18.61 -18.54 1.13
C SER A 31 -18.53 -17.30 0.23
N MET A 32 -17.55 -17.29 -0.68
CA MET A 32 -17.52 -16.31 -1.76
C MET A 32 -18.78 -16.46 -2.60
N MET A 33 -19.32 -15.33 -3.08
CA MET A 33 -20.56 -15.31 -3.88
C MET A 33 -20.40 -16.08 -5.19
N VAL A 34 -19.19 -16.08 -5.76
CA VAL A 34 -18.85 -16.79 -6.99
C VAL A 34 -17.47 -17.44 -6.88
N GLY A 35 -17.26 -18.56 -7.56
CA GLY A 35 -15.96 -19.24 -7.63
C GLY A 35 -14.95 -18.49 -8.51
N ASP A 36 -15.41 -17.91 -9.63
CA ASP A 36 -14.62 -17.07 -10.53
C ASP A 36 -15.15 -15.64 -10.48
N ASN A 37 -14.34 -14.73 -9.92
CA ASN A 37 -14.73 -13.34 -9.75
C ASN A 37 -14.31 -12.51 -10.97
N GLN A 38 -15.26 -12.22 -11.85
CA GLN A 38 -15.09 -11.42 -13.05
C GLN A 38 -15.38 -9.92 -12.86
N ALA A 39 -15.59 -9.46 -11.60
CA ALA A 39 -15.83 -8.04 -11.33
C ALA A 39 -14.61 -7.19 -11.71
N PRO A 40 -14.76 -6.08 -12.45
CA PRO A 40 -13.64 -5.28 -12.95
C PRO A 40 -12.66 -4.80 -11.86
N LEU A 41 -13.15 -4.55 -10.65
CA LEU A 41 -12.37 -4.13 -9.49
C LEU A 41 -12.03 -5.30 -8.55
N GLY A 42 -12.40 -6.53 -8.89
CA GLY A 42 -12.17 -7.70 -8.06
C GLY A 42 -12.79 -7.64 -6.66
N THR A 43 -13.93 -6.93 -6.52
CA THR A 43 -14.63 -6.80 -5.22
C THR A 43 -15.04 -8.17 -4.70
N ALA A 44 -14.57 -8.51 -3.51
CA ALA A 44 -14.71 -9.85 -2.95
C ALA A 44 -16.05 -10.01 -2.20
N PHE A 45 -17.13 -10.08 -2.95
CA PHE A 45 -18.46 -10.36 -2.40
C PHE A 45 -18.53 -11.77 -1.83
N THR A 46 -19.11 -11.88 -0.65
CA THR A 46 -19.52 -13.16 -0.06
C THR A 46 -21.03 -13.34 -0.17
N THR A 47 -21.54 -14.52 0.22
CA THR A 47 -22.98 -14.77 0.30
C THR A 47 -23.64 -13.67 1.14
N ALA A 48 -24.69 -13.05 0.59
CA ALA A 48 -25.48 -12.04 1.32
C ALA A 48 -26.23 -12.65 2.48
N ILE A 49 -26.35 -11.91 3.59
CA ILE A 49 -26.87 -12.39 4.86
C ILE A 49 -28.02 -11.52 5.41
N THR A 50 -28.87 -12.14 6.20
CA THR A 50 -29.83 -11.46 7.09
C THR A 50 -29.83 -12.17 8.44
N ALA A 51 -29.80 -11.43 9.55
CA ALA A 51 -29.88 -12.02 10.88
C ALA A 51 -31.21 -12.76 11.08
N ARG A 52 -31.18 -14.00 11.62
CA ARG A 52 -32.42 -14.77 11.92
C ARG A 52 -33.35 -14.07 12.91
N ARG A 53 -32.80 -13.19 13.75
CA ARG A 53 -33.56 -12.36 14.70
C ARG A 53 -34.08 -11.03 14.14
N ALA A 54 -33.90 -10.79 12.83
CA ALA A 54 -34.52 -9.64 12.18
C ALA A 54 -36.04 -9.76 12.31
N SER A 55 -36.68 -8.65 12.68
CA SER A 55 -38.13 -8.64 13.03
C SER A 55 -39.05 -8.57 11.83
N GLY A 56 -38.49 -8.29 10.64
CA GLY A 56 -39.24 -8.07 9.40
C GLY A 56 -38.71 -8.89 8.23
N SER A 57 -38.86 -8.35 7.02
CA SER A 57 -38.39 -8.98 5.77
C SER A 57 -36.87 -9.00 5.61
N GLY A 58 -36.13 -8.35 6.50
CA GLY A 58 -34.67 -8.26 6.46
C GLY A 58 -34.13 -7.04 5.73
N ILE A 59 -34.94 -6.34 4.93
CA ILE A 59 -34.50 -5.22 4.08
C ILE A 59 -34.65 -3.83 4.75
N SER A 60 -35.44 -3.74 5.84
CA SER A 60 -35.59 -2.47 6.54
C SER A 60 -34.26 -1.94 7.09
N ALA A 61 -34.15 -0.65 7.33
CA ALA A 61 -32.96 -0.05 7.95
C ALA A 61 -32.69 -0.70 9.34
N GLN A 62 -33.75 -1.00 10.09
CA GLN A 62 -33.67 -1.70 11.37
C GLN A 62 -33.11 -3.10 11.21
N ASP A 63 -33.64 -3.90 10.29
CA ASP A 63 -33.21 -5.29 10.08
C ASP A 63 -31.77 -5.37 9.57
N ARG A 64 -31.38 -4.49 8.63
CA ARG A 64 -30.00 -4.40 8.13
C ARG A 64 -29.05 -3.97 9.23
N SER A 65 -29.40 -3.00 10.07
CA SER A 65 -28.61 -2.60 11.22
C SER A 65 -28.44 -3.76 12.20
N THR A 66 -29.52 -4.49 12.52
CA THR A 66 -29.48 -5.68 13.37
C THR A 66 -28.54 -6.74 12.79
N THR A 67 -28.61 -6.98 11.48
CA THR A 67 -27.74 -7.93 10.78
C THR A 67 -26.27 -7.53 10.85
N ILE A 68 -25.97 -6.25 10.59
CA ILE A 68 -24.61 -5.70 10.66
C ILE A 68 -24.04 -5.83 12.08
N LEU A 69 -24.78 -5.36 13.08
CA LEU A 69 -24.33 -5.42 14.47
C LEU A 69 -24.12 -6.87 14.94
N GLN A 70 -24.96 -7.80 14.50
CA GLN A 70 -24.77 -9.22 14.80
C GLN A 70 -23.54 -9.78 14.09
N ALA A 71 -23.32 -9.45 12.82
CA ALA A 71 -22.18 -9.96 12.07
C ALA A 71 -20.82 -9.51 12.64
N VAL A 72 -20.75 -8.38 13.34
CA VAL A 72 -19.49 -7.88 13.95
C VAL A 72 -19.30 -8.33 15.41
N ARG A 73 -20.25 -9.05 16.02
CA ARG A 73 -20.07 -9.61 17.36
C ARG A 73 -19.04 -10.73 17.32
N GLU A 74 -18.16 -10.80 18.32
CA GLU A 74 -17.09 -11.80 18.39
C GLU A 74 -17.61 -13.24 18.49
N ASP A 75 -18.69 -13.43 19.22
CA ASP A 75 -19.33 -14.71 19.48
C ASP A 75 -20.31 -15.16 18.38
N ALA A 76 -20.62 -14.31 17.38
CA ALA A 76 -21.57 -14.68 16.33
C ALA A 76 -21.03 -15.80 15.42
N SER A 77 -21.91 -16.70 15.06
CA SER A 77 -21.67 -17.81 14.13
C SER A 77 -22.54 -17.69 12.87
N GLY A 78 -22.17 -18.42 11.81
CA GLY A 78 -22.95 -18.46 10.57
C GLY A 78 -24.39 -18.98 10.75
N ALA A 79 -24.63 -19.84 11.75
CA ALA A 79 -25.97 -20.38 12.04
C ALA A 79 -26.98 -19.30 12.44
N GLU A 80 -26.52 -18.12 12.87
CA GLU A 80 -27.37 -17.00 13.25
C GLU A 80 -27.89 -16.19 12.06
N PHE A 81 -27.48 -16.54 10.83
CA PHE A 81 -27.87 -15.82 9.62
C PHE A 81 -28.70 -16.69 8.68
N ILE A 82 -29.51 -16.03 7.88
CA ILE A 82 -30.23 -16.57 6.74
C ILE A 82 -29.47 -16.15 5.49
N THR A 83 -29.31 -17.05 4.54
CA THR A 83 -28.75 -16.82 3.20
C THR A 83 -29.69 -17.33 2.13
N PRO A 84 -29.91 -16.61 1.03
CA PRO A 84 -29.43 -15.25 0.77
C PRO A 84 -30.12 -14.21 1.64
N GLY A 85 -29.51 -13.02 1.78
CA GLY A 85 -30.04 -11.94 2.60
C GLY A 85 -29.88 -10.56 1.97
N TYR A 86 -29.99 -9.50 2.77
CA TYR A 86 -30.04 -8.11 2.31
C TYR A 86 -28.87 -7.24 2.80
N VAL A 87 -27.88 -7.82 3.48
CA VAL A 87 -26.59 -7.21 3.77
C VAL A 87 -25.53 -7.98 3.00
N TYR A 88 -24.62 -7.27 2.33
CA TYR A 88 -23.59 -7.81 1.45
C TYR A 88 -22.23 -7.75 2.13
N PRO A 89 -21.76 -8.82 2.80
CA PRO A 89 -20.42 -8.82 3.37
C PRO A 89 -19.36 -8.85 2.26
N LEU A 90 -18.29 -8.07 2.47
CA LEU A 90 -17.13 -8.02 1.59
C LEU A 90 -15.90 -8.51 2.35
N ARG A 91 -15.16 -9.44 1.76
CA ARG A 91 -13.91 -9.94 2.33
C ARG A 91 -12.78 -8.98 2.03
N ALA A 92 -12.30 -8.23 3.03
CA ALA A 92 -11.12 -7.41 2.91
C ALA A 92 -9.86 -8.27 2.80
N ARG A 93 -8.87 -7.79 2.04
CA ARG A 93 -7.55 -8.43 1.97
C ARG A 93 -6.78 -8.20 3.27
N ASP A 94 -6.08 -9.25 3.74
CA ASP A 94 -5.14 -9.09 4.83
C ASP A 94 -4.04 -8.10 4.42
N GLY A 95 -3.61 -7.25 5.36
CA GLY A 95 -2.75 -6.10 5.07
C GLY A 95 -3.52 -4.81 4.66
N GLY A 96 -4.83 -4.89 4.40
CA GLY A 96 -5.70 -3.73 4.18
C GLY A 96 -5.33 -2.92 2.95
N VAL A 97 -5.43 -1.57 3.05
CA VAL A 97 -5.12 -0.65 1.94
C VAL A 97 -3.68 -0.75 1.43
N LEU A 98 -2.77 -1.33 2.20
CA LEU A 98 -1.39 -1.55 1.78
C LEU A 98 -1.25 -2.73 0.80
N VAL A 99 -2.24 -3.60 0.71
CA VAL A 99 -2.29 -4.73 -0.25
C VAL A 99 -3.25 -4.42 -1.39
N ARG A 100 -4.44 -3.92 -1.09
CA ARG A 100 -5.44 -3.54 -2.08
C ARG A 100 -6.03 -2.17 -1.74
N THR A 101 -5.88 -1.22 -2.65
CA THR A 101 -6.26 0.19 -2.50
C THR A 101 -7.74 0.42 -2.73
N GLY A 102 -8.59 -0.43 -2.16
CA GLY A 102 -10.04 -0.37 -2.29
C GLY A 102 -10.75 0.20 -1.07
N GLN A 103 -11.97 0.71 -1.27
CA GLN A 103 -12.81 1.21 -0.17
C GLN A 103 -13.16 0.12 0.83
N THR A 104 -13.20 -1.15 0.41
CA THR A 104 -13.40 -2.33 1.27
C THR A 104 -12.32 -2.37 2.36
N GLU A 105 -11.06 -2.32 1.93
CA GLU A 105 -9.90 -2.31 2.83
C GLU A 105 -9.83 -1.00 3.62
N GLY A 106 -10.14 0.13 2.98
CA GLY A 106 -10.18 1.45 3.62
C GLY A 106 -11.15 1.52 4.79
N ALA A 107 -12.34 0.95 4.65
CA ALA A 107 -13.34 0.91 5.71
C ALA A 107 -12.89 0.07 6.91
N VAL A 108 -12.30 -1.11 6.66
CA VAL A 108 -11.76 -1.99 7.71
C VAL A 108 -10.57 -1.34 8.41
N ASP A 109 -9.66 -0.73 7.66
CA ASP A 109 -8.49 -0.04 8.21
C ASP A 109 -8.88 1.18 9.05
N LEU A 110 -9.81 2.01 8.60
CA LEU A 110 -10.30 3.16 9.38
C LEU A 110 -10.89 2.72 10.72
N ALA A 111 -11.72 1.66 10.72
CA ALA A 111 -12.28 1.11 11.94
C ALA A 111 -11.18 0.61 12.89
N ARG A 112 -10.22 -0.17 12.36
CA ARG A 112 -9.09 -0.68 13.12
C ARG A 112 -8.21 0.44 13.70
N LEU A 113 -7.89 1.44 12.90
CA LEU A 113 -7.08 2.59 13.32
C LEU A 113 -7.78 3.45 14.37
N ALA A 114 -9.09 3.45 14.38
CA ALA A 114 -9.91 4.09 15.42
C ALA A 114 -10.05 3.24 16.70
N GLY A 115 -9.40 2.07 16.79
CA GLY A 115 -9.53 1.15 17.93
C GLY A 115 -10.85 0.41 17.98
N LEU A 116 -11.60 0.39 16.88
CA LEU A 116 -12.86 -0.32 16.74
C LEU A 116 -12.64 -1.74 16.17
N LYS A 117 -13.70 -2.55 16.14
CA LYS A 117 -13.66 -3.83 15.44
C LYS A 117 -13.35 -3.61 13.97
N PRO A 118 -12.51 -4.47 13.34
CA PRO A 118 -12.09 -4.32 11.95
C PRO A 118 -13.24 -4.66 10.98
N ALA A 119 -14.22 -3.81 10.96
CA ALA A 119 -15.44 -3.88 10.16
C ALA A 119 -15.94 -2.47 9.86
N GLY A 120 -16.43 -2.23 8.65
CA GLY A 120 -17.02 -0.95 8.27
C GLY A 120 -18.25 -1.17 7.41
N VAL A 121 -19.13 -0.19 7.32
CA VAL A 121 -20.25 -0.19 6.38
C VAL A 121 -19.99 0.85 5.33
N ILE A 122 -20.13 0.48 4.07
CA ILE A 122 -19.94 1.37 2.93
C ILE A 122 -21.15 1.36 2.02
N CYS A 123 -21.36 2.47 1.33
CA CYS A 123 -22.38 2.63 0.32
C CYS A 123 -21.87 3.64 -0.71
N GLU A 124 -22.02 3.33 -1.97
CA GLU A 124 -21.72 4.27 -3.04
C GLU A 124 -22.65 5.50 -2.95
N ILE A 125 -22.17 6.64 -3.42
CA ILE A 125 -22.97 7.86 -3.50
C ILE A 125 -23.28 8.13 -4.97
N LEU A 126 -24.58 8.07 -5.28
CA LEU A 126 -25.12 8.39 -6.59
C LEU A 126 -25.76 9.80 -6.55
N LYS A 127 -25.68 10.49 -7.67
CA LYS A 127 -26.42 11.73 -7.90
C LYS A 127 -27.92 11.45 -8.08
N GLU A 128 -28.73 12.49 -8.12
CA GLU A 128 -30.19 12.36 -8.29
C GLU A 128 -30.59 11.75 -9.64
N ASP A 129 -29.77 12.01 -10.67
CA ASP A 129 -29.92 11.41 -12.00
C ASP A 129 -29.51 9.94 -12.09
N GLY A 130 -29.07 9.33 -10.97
CA GLY A 130 -28.60 7.95 -10.90
C GLY A 130 -27.17 7.73 -11.36
N THR A 131 -26.45 8.75 -11.80
CA THR A 131 -25.03 8.63 -12.13
C THR A 131 -24.16 8.68 -10.89
N MET A 132 -22.92 8.16 -10.98
CA MET A 132 -21.99 8.16 -9.86
C MET A 132 -21.54 9.57 -9.51
N ALA A 133 -21.64 9.95 -8.22
CA ALA A 133 -21.04 11.17 -7.72
C ALA A 133 -19.51 11.12 -7.88
N ARG A 134 -18.92 12.24 -8.30
CA ARG A 134 -17.49 12.41 -8.49
C ARG A 134 -16.96 13.41 -7.46
N ARG A 135 -15.66 13.70 -7.51
CA ARG A 135 -14.96 14.49 -6.48
C ARG A 135 -15.72 15.77 -6.09
N ASP A 136 -16.13 16.56 -7.07
CA ASP A 136 -16.76 17.88 -6.79
C ASP A 136 -18.15 17.69 -6.21
N ASP A 137 -18.93 16.73 -6.72
CA ASP A 137 -20.23 16.33 -6.16
C ASP A 137 -20.08 15.87 -4.70
N LEU A 138 -19.02 15.08 -4.41
CA LEU A 138 -18.75 14.54 -3.08
C LEU A 138 -18.33 15.63 -2.09
N ILE A 139 -17.58 16.65 -2.53
CA ILE A 139 -17.21 17.80 -1.69
C ILE A 139 -18.47 18.55 -1.26
N GLU A 140 -19.39 18.80 -2.18
CA GLU A 140 -20.64 19.47 -1.88
C GLU A 140 -21.55 18.61 -0.99
N PHE A 141 -21.69 17.33 -1.31
CA PHE A 141 -22.41 16.36 -0.47
C PHE A 141 -21.89 16.34 0.97
N ALA A 142 -20.57 16.31 1.12
CA ALA A 142 -19.95 16.30 2.45
C ALA A 142 -20.23 17.58 3.24
N LYS A 143 -20.23 18.75 2.59
CA LYS A 143 -20.60 20.04 3.23
C LYS A 143 -22.06 20.03 3.70
N VAL A 144 -22.97 19.62 2.81
CA VAL A 144 -24.42 19.59 3.11
C VAL A 144 -24.73 18.67 4.28
N HIS A 145 -24.06 17.54 4.36
CA HIS A 145 -24.32 16.52 5.39
C HIS A 145 -23.33 16.52 6.57
N GLY A 146 -22.41 17.48 6.63
CA GLY A 146 -21.41 17.56 7.71
C GLY A 146 -20.46 16.37 7.77
N LEU A 147 -20.12 15.78 6.62
CA LEU A 147 -19.27 14.59 6.53
C LEU A 147 -17.81 14.97 6.32
N LYS A 148 -16.90 14.10 6.78
CA LYS A 148 -15.47 14.20 6.51
C LYS A 148 -15.13 13.46 5.24
N ILE A 149 -14.12 13.94 4.52
CA ILE A 149 -13.56 13.29 3.34
C ILE A 149 -12.15 12.82 3.67
N VAL A 150 -11.83 11.57 3.33
CA VAL A 150 -10.50 10.99 3.40
C VAL A 150 -10.25 10.19 2.12
N THR A 151 -9.03 10.21 1.62
CA THR A 151 -8.63 9.38 0.48
C THR A 151 -7.97 8.09 0.95
N VAL A 152 -8.02 7.04 0.13
CA VAL A 152 -7.25 5.81 0.39
C VAL A 152 -5.75 6.11 0.47
N ALA A 153 -5.25 7.05 -0.33
CA ALA A 153 -3.86 7.51 -0.27
C ALA A 153 -3.49 8.12 1.09
N ASP A 154 -4.39 8.86 1.73
CA ASP A 154 -4.17 9.41 3.07
C ASP A 154 -4.08 8.30 4.12
N ILE A 155 -4.93 7.28 4.02
CA ILE A 155 -4.90 6.11 4.91
C ILE A 155 -3.58 5.35 4.74
N ILE A 156 -3.14 5.10 3.51
CA ILE A 156 -1.83 4.48 3.20
C ILE A 156 -0.71 5.29 3.84
N GLY A 157 -0.67 6.60 3.59
CA GLY A 157 0.34 7.49 4.15
C GLY A 157 0.35 7.49 5.68
N TYR A 158 -0.82 7.48 6.30
CA TYR A 158 -0.96 7.40 7.76
C TYR A 158 -0.39 6.07 8.30
N ARG A 159 -0.79 4.94 7.72
CA ARG A 159 -0.34 3.61 8.14
C ARG A 159 1.17 3.44 8.00
N LEU A 160 1.74 3.82 6.85
CA LEU A 160 3.18 3.73 6.60
C LEU A 160 4.02 4.59 7.58
N ARG A 161 3.47 5.70 8.08
CA ARG A 161 4.16 6.53 9.09
C ARG A 161 4.03 6.02 10.52
N ASN A 162 2.91 5.39 10.85
CA ASN A 162 2.54 5.07 12.23
C ASN A 162 2.64 3.58 12.58
N GLU A 163 2.70 2.69 11.59
CA GLU A 163 2.82 1.25 11.78
C GLU A 163 4.20 0.77 11.30
N THR A 164 4.78 -0.21 12.00
CA THR A 164 6.04 -0.85 11.58
C THR A 164 5.72 -1.96 10.59
N MET A 165 6.19 -1.80 9.35
CA MET A 165 5.93 -2.74 8.25
C MET A 165 7.15 -3.58 7.87
N VAL A 166 8.27 -3.41 8.57
CA VAL A 166 9.52 -4.09 8.25
C VAL A 166 10.10 -4.75 9.50
N GLN A 167 10.68 -5.91 9.32
CA GLN A 167 11.37 -6.65 10.38
C GLN A 167 12.77 -7.03 9.90
N ARG A 168 13.79 -6.71 10.70
CA ARG A 168 15.15 -7.22 10.50
C ARG A 168 15.17 -8.71 10.80
N ILE A 169 15.58 -9.55 9.84
CA ILE A 169 15.56 -11.01 9.98
C ILE A 169 16.95 -11.63 9.97
N ALA A 170 17.95 -10.97 9.35
CA ALA A 170 19.32 -11.47 9.32
C ALA A 170 20.32 -10.31 9.20
N GLN A 171 21.53 -10.53 9.67
CA GLN A 171 22.66 -9.64 9.47
C GLN A 171 23.94 -10.45 9.38
N ALA A 172 24.82 -10.10 8.41
CA ALA A 172 26.12 -10.73 8.22
C ALA A 172 27.12 -9.74 7.63
N LYS A 173 28.41 -10.05 7.74
CA LYS A 173 29.46 -9.37 6.99
C LYS A 173 29.44 -9.89 5.57
N LEU A 174 29.55 -8.99 4.60
CA LEU A 174 29.59 -9.28 3.17
C LEU A 174 30.86 -8.67 2.57
N PRO A 175 31.95 -9.45 2.43
CA PRO A 175 33.12 -9.02 1.67
C PRO A 175 32.75 -8.92 0.18
N THR A 176 33.07 -7.79 -0.43
CA THR A 176 32.80 -7.53 -1.87
C THR A 176 34.06 -6.97 -2.53
N ALA A 177 34.06 -6.89 -3.87
CA ALA A 177 35.10 -6.21 -4.62
C ALA A 177 35.23 -4.70 -4.28
N PHE A 178 34.26 -4.13 -3.58
CA PHE A 178 34.21 -2.72 -3.16
C PHE A 178 34.50 -2.53 -1.66
N GLY A 179 34.93 -3.58 -0.96
CA GLY A 179 35.17 -3.59 0.47
C GLY A 179 34.16 -4.42 1.26
N GLU A 180 34.29 -4.42 2.59
CA GLU A 180 33.41 -5.18 3.48
C GLU A 180 32.18 -4.32 3.86
N PHE A 181 30.98 -4.84 3.57
CA PHE A 181 29.72 -4.27 3.99
C PHE A 181 29.09 -5.11 5.11
N SER A 182 28.29 -4.48 5.95
CA SER A 182 27.29 -5.18 6.77
C SER A 182 26.03 -5.35 5.93
N ALA A 183 25.69 -6.59 5.62
CA ALA A 183 24.48 -6.95 4.89
C ALA A 183 23.36 -7.23 5.89
N ILE A 184 22.24 -6.53 5.76
CA ILE A 184 21.06 -6.66 6.64
C ILE A 184 19.87 -7.01 5.79
N VAL A 185 19.17 -8.09 6.14
CA VAL A 185 17.96 -8.52 5.45
C VAL A 185 16.73 -8.08 6.25
N TYR A 186 15.83 -7.40 5.56
CA TYR A 186 14.54 -6.98 6.10
C TYR A 186 13.40 -7.72 5.39
N ARG A 187 12.46 -8.22 6.16
CA ARG A 187 11.20 -8.76 5.65
C ARG A 187 10.11 -7.71 5.75
N ASN A 188 9.42 -7.49 4.64
CA ASN A 188 8.17 -6.75 4.61
C ASN A 188 7.06 -7.60 5.25
N LEU A 189 6.39 -7.09 6.26
CA LEU A 189 5.34 -7.80 7.01
C LEU A 189 4.02 -7.88 6.26
N ILE A 190 3.88 -7.18 5.12
CA ILE A 190 2.66 -7.14 4.33
C ILE A 190 2.64 -8.26 3.27
N ASP A 191 3.71 -8.37 2.48
CA ASP A 191 3.81 -9.28 1.34
C ASP A 191 4.94 -10.32 1.48
N HIS A 192 5.63 -10.29 2.62
CA HIS A 192 6.76 -11.16 2.97
C HIS A 192 7.98 -11.04 2.05
N THR A 193 8.02 -10.03 1.19
CA THR A 193 9.20 -9.75 0.35
C THR A 193 10.40 -9.39 1.22
N GLU A 194 11.55 -9.93 0.89
CA GLU A 194 12.80 -9.66 1.60
C GLU A 194 13.63 -8.63 0.84
N HIS A 195 14.03 -7.58 1.53
CA HIS A 195 14.86 -6.50 1.03
C HIS A 195 16.26 -6.58 1.64
N LEU A 196 17.27 -6.16 0.88
CA LEU A 196 18.66 -6.17 1.32
C LEU A 196 19.17 -4.74 1.54
N VAL A 197 19.86 -4.53 2.66
CA VAL A 197 20.60 -3.28 2.91
C VAL A 197 22.06 -3.60 3.09
N LEU A 198 22.92 -2.89 2.38
CA LEU A 198 24.36 -2.92 2.55
C LEU A 198 24.80 -1.63 3.23
N VAL A 199 25.47 -1.74 4.36
CA VAL A 199 25.98 -0.62 5.14
C VAL A 199 27.50 -0.71 5.22
N MET A 200 28.19 0.36 4.85
CA MET A 200 29.62 0.53 5.08
C MET A 200 29.83 1.63 6.13
N GLY A 201 30.77 1.43 7.01
CA GLY A 201 31.06 2.37 8.09
C GLY A 201 29.98 2.43 9.17
N LYS A 202 29.95 3.53 9.92
CA LYS A 202 28.99 3.76 11.01
C LYS A 202 27.96 4.80 10.61
N VAL A 203 26.68 4.44 10.67
CA VAL A 203 25.58 5.38 10.44
C VAL A 203 25.42 6.25 11.70
N ASP A 204 25.74 7.54 11.56
CA ASP A 204 25.54 8.56 12.62
C ASP A 204 24.27 9.36 12.28
N PRO A 205 23.22 9.29 13.11
CA PRO A 205 21.97 10.02 12.83
C PRO A 205 22.12 11.54 12.74
N ALA A 206 23.17 12.11 13.32
CA ALA A 206 23.42 13.55 13.28
C ALA A 206 24.06 14.02 11.98
N LYS A 207 24.70 13.12 11.22
CA LYS A 207 25.47 13.44 10.03
C LYS A 207 24.77 13.00 8.75
N PRO A 208 24.93 13.76 7.64
CA PRO A 208 24.52 13.30 6.33
C PRO A 208 25.32 12.08 5.88
N ILE A 209 24.66 11.07 5.31
CA ILE A 209 25.30 9.88 4.78
C ILE A 209 24.88 9.65 3.33
N LEU A 210 25.76 9.05 2.51
CA LEU A 210 25.43 8.64 1.14
C LEU A 210 24.40 7.51 1.15
N VAL A 211 23.32 7.68 0.42
CA VAL A 211 22.24 6.67 0.31
C VAL A 211 21.91 6.41 -1.15
N ARG A 212 21.93 5.13 -1.54
CA ARG A 212 21.34 4.64 -2.77
C ARG A 212 20.15 3.74 -2.46
N ALA A 213 18.96 4.15 -2.88
CA ALA A 213 17.81 3.25 -3.02
C ALA A 213 17.81 2.70 -4.44
N HIS A 214 17.96 1.38 -4.57
CA HIS A 214 18.00 0.65 -5.83
C HIS A 214 16.85 -0.33 -5.90
N ARG A 215 15.97 -0.17 -6.88
CA ARG A 215 14.89 -1.12 -7.13
C ARG A 215 15.40 -2.23 -8.04
N GLU A 216 15.23 -3.47 -7.63
CA GLU A 216 15.64 -4.65 -8.38
C GLU A 216 15.17 -4.60 -9.83
N TYR A 217 16.10 -4.82 -10.73
CA TYR A 217 15.83 -5.06 -12.14
C TYR A 217 16.79 -6.15 -12.65
N LEU A 218 16.41 -7.41 -12.46
CA LEU A 218 17.27 -8.56 -12.70
C LEU A 218 17.97 -8.53 -14.08
N PRO A 219 17.29 -8.22 -15.21
CA PRO A 219 17.96 -8.15 -16.51
C PRO A 219 19.09 -7.13 -16.57
N GLY A 220 18.92 -5.99 -15.94
CA GLY A 220 19.94 -4.94 -15.90
C GLY A 220 21.00 -5.19 -14.84
N ASP A 221 20.62 -5.60 -13.65
CA ASP A 221 21.52 -5.77 -12.50
C ASP A 221 22.47 -6.94 -12.67
N VAL A 222 21.94 -8.10 -13.13
CA VAL A 222 22.69 -9.35 -13.24
C VAL A 222 23.25 -9.56 -14.65
N PHE A 223 22.41 -9.39 -15.67
CA PHE A 223 22.78 -9.70 -17.06
C PHE A 223 23.29 -8.50 -17.87
N GLY A 224 23.25 -7.29 -17.29
CA GLY A 224 23.77 -6.07 -17.94
C GLY A 224 23.00 -5.70 -19.21
N TYR A 225 21.66 -5.81 -19.18
CA TYR A 225 20.80 -5.48 -20.30
C TYR A 225 21.12 -4.09 -20.87
N SER A 226 21.52 -4.04 -22.14
CA SER A 226 22.13 -2.84 -22.75
C SER A 226 21.23 -1.61 -22.81
N VAL A 227 19.91 -1.82 -22.97
CA VAL A 227 18.92 -0.72 -23.06
C VAL A 227 18.68 -0.08 -21.68
N ARG A 228 18.79 -0.85 -20.60
CA ARG A 228 18.61 -0.39 -19.23
C ARG A 228 19.63 -1.07 -18.31
N ASN A 229 20.86 -0.60 -18.40
CA ASN A 229 21.99 -1.17 -17.65
C ASN A 229 22.04 -0.59 -16.23
N THR A 230 21.25 -1.17 -15.33
CA THR A 230 21.20 -0.78 -13.92
C THR A 230 22.39 -1.32 -13.12
N ARG A 231 23.11 -2.33 -13.63
CA ARG A 231 24.36 -2.85 -13.04
C ARG A 231 25.38 -1.73 -12.83
N ASN A 232 25.57 -0.86 -13.84
CA ASN A 232 26.54 0.20 -13.73
C ASN A 232 26.17 1.23 -12.65
N LEU A 233 24.86 1.50 -12.48
CA LEU A 233 24.37 2.37 -11.39
C LEU A 233 24.63 1.75 -10.02
N LEU A 234 24.40 0.45 -9.89
CA LEU A 234 24.64 -0.31 -8.67
C LEU A 234 26.13 -0.29 -8.31
N ARG A 235 26.99 -0.61 -9.27
CA ARG A 235 28.46 -0.60 -9.10
C ARG A 235 28.96 0.79 -8.72
N SER A 236 28.56 1.83 -9.46
CA SER A 236 28.96 3.21 -9.19
C SER A 236 28.54 3.68 -7.79
N ALA A 237 27.37 3.24 -7.32
CA ALA A 237 26.94 3.53 -5.94
C ALA A 237 27.86 2.83 -4.91
N MET A 238 28.19 1.56 -5.12
CA MET A 238 29.09 0.82 -4.21
C MET A 238 30.51 1.39 -4.22
N GLU A 239 31.04 1.78 -5.38
CA GLU A 239 32.34 2.44 -5.53
C GLU A 239 32.39 3.75 -4.74
N ARG A 240 31.34 4.58 -4.84
CA ARG A 240 31.27 5.86 -4.13
C ARG A 240 31.15 5.67 -2.62
N ILE A 241 30.36 4.71 -2.17
CA ILE A 241 30.26 4.36 -0.73
C ILE A 241 31.63 3.89 -0.23
N SER A 242 32.30 3.03 -0.99
CA SER A 242 33.65 2.55 -0.66
C SER A 242 34.67 3.68 -0.56
N ALA A 243 34.67 4.60 -1.54
CA ALA A 243 35.56 5.75 -1.55
C ALA A 243 35.30 6.74 -0.40
N ALA A 244 34.05 6.86 0.05
CA ALA A 244 33.66 7.67 1.20
C ALA A 244 33.95 6.99 2.55
N GLY A 245 34.13 5.66 2.55
CA GLY A 245 34.29 4.85 3.77
C GLY A 245 33.00 4.65 4.55
N GLU A 246 31.91 5.31 4.18
CA GLU A 246 30.59 5.19 4.80
C GLU A 246 29.45 5.41 3.82
N GLY A 247 28.37 4.68 3.98
CA GLY A 247 27.17 4.81 3.16
C GLY A 247 26.21 3.64 3.28
N VAL A 248 25.03 3.81 2.70
CA VAL A 248 23.94 2.84 2.72
C VAL A 248 23.46 2.59 1.30
N LEU A 249 23.42 1.32 0.88
CA LEU A 249 22.76 0.87 -0.32
C LEU A 249 21.57 0.01 0.08
N LEU A 250 20.36 0.51 -0.21
CA LEU A 250 19.11 -0.20 -0.04
C LEU A 250 18.71 -0.85 -1.36
N TYR A 251 18.70 -2.19 -1.40
CA TYR A 251 18.27 -2.97 -2.54
C TYR A 251 16.85 -3.48 -2.30
N LEU A 252 15.88 -2.85 -2.96
CA LEU A 252 14.46 -3.18 -2.87
C LEU A 252 14.12 -4.26 -3.87
N LYS A 253 13.86 -5.46 -3.39
CA LYS A 253 13.38 -6.57 -4.22
C LYS A 253 11.95 -6.30 -4.70
N ARG A 254 11.64 -6.79 -5.89
CA ARG A 254 10.29 -6.76 -6.46
C ARG A 254 9.53 -8.03 -6.06
N GLU A 255 8.21 -7.97 -6.09
CA GLU A 255 7.35 -9.15 -5.89
C GLU A 255 7.74 -10.29 -6.85
N SER A 256 7.60 -11.54 -6.41
CA SER A 256 8.11 -12.74 -7.10
C SER A 256 7.60 -12.93 -8.54
N ASN A 257 6.48 -12.33 -8.92
CA ASN A 257 5.88 -12.46 -10.26
C ASN A 257 6.31 -11.38 -11.25
N ALA A 258 7.28 -10.53 -10.88
CA ALA A 258 7.70 -9.39 -11.70
C ALA A 258 8.64 -9.79 -12.86
N LEU A 259 9.24 -10.98 -12.81
CA LEU A 259 10.24 -11.39 -13.79
C LEU A 259 9.66 -11.53 -15.21
N ALA A 260 8.50 -12.16 -15.36
CA ALA A 260 7.84 -12.28 -16.66
C ALA A 260 7.58 -10.91 -17.29
N SER A 261 7.10 -9.96 -16.49
CA SER A 261 6.81 -8.60 -16.97
C SER A 261 8.06 -7.82 -17.41
N ASP A 262 9.24 -8.18 -16.90
CA ASP A 262 10.51 -7.59 -17.31
C ASP A 262 10.93 -8.01 -18.73
N PHE A 263 10.51 -9.19 -19.18
CA PHE A 263 10.81 -9.72 -20.51
C PHE A 263 9.70 -9.49 -21.53
N GLU A 264 8.43 -9.43 -21.12
CA GLU A 264 7.29 -9.09 -21.98
C GLU A 264 7.31 -7.62 -22.44
N GLY A 265 8.03 -6.77 -21.73
CA GLY A 265 8.17 -5.34 -22.00
C GLY A 265 9.36 -4.96 -22.85
N GLY A 266 9.63 -5.63 -23.99
CA GLY A 266 10.65 -5.20 -24.98
C GLY A 266 10.38 -3.83 -25.63
N ARG A 267 9.46 -3.05 -25.11
CA ARG A 267 9.25 -1.61 -25.32
C ARG A 267 9.26 -0.92 -23.96
N PRO A 268 9.82 0.32 -23.84
CA PRO A 268 9.59 1.13 -22.66
C PRO A 268 8.08 1.15 -22.46
N ALA A 269 7.63 0.69 -21.29
CA ALA A 269 6.22 0.48 -21.01
C ALA A 269 5.41 1.69 -21.48
N ARG A 270 4.86 1.60 -22.68
CA ARG A 270 3.70 2.38 -23.03
C ARG A 270 2.72 2.05 -21.93
N ARG A 271 2.39 3.04 -21.12
CA ARG A 271 1.40 2.96 -20.05
C ARG A 271 0.34 1.94 -20.44
N ALA A 272 0.41 0.77 -19.81
CA ALA A 272 -0.71 -0.16 -19.87
C ALA A 272 -1.86 0.58 -19.19
N THR A 273 -2.82 1.01 -19.99
CA THR A 273 -4.00 1.80 -19.62
C THR A 273 -4.98 1.01 -18.75
N THR A 274 -4.53 -0.08 -18.14
CA THR A 274 -5.34 -0.99 -17.31
C THR A 274 -4.78 -1.25 -15.91
N ARG A 275 -3.75 -0.51 -15.44
CA ARG A 275 -3.39 -0.51 -14.03
C ARG A 275 -3.72 0.84 -13.40
N VAL A 276 -4.89 0.91 -12.80
CA VAL A 276 -5.36 2.02 -11.95
C VAL A 276 -4.41 2.28 -10.74
N ASN A 277 -3.37 1.45 -10.52
CA ASN A 277 -2.59 1.37 -9.29
C ASN A 277 -1.09 1.71 -9.41
N ALA A 278 -0.61 2.27 -10.52
CA ALA A 278 0.83 2.56 -10.70
C ALA A 278 1.40 3.60 -9.70
N PRO A 279 0.70 4.69 -9.32
CA PRO A 279 1.18 5.64 -8.31
C PRO A 279 1.28 5.06 -6.90
N GLU A 280 0.42 4.09 -6.57
CA GLU A 280 0.26 3.53 -5.22
C GLU A 280 1.31 2.46 -4.90
N ALA A 281 1.76 1.69 -5.91
CA ALA A 281 2.88 0.76 -5.75
C ALA A 281 4.19 1.52 -5.45
N ASP A 282 4.42 2.64 -6.12
CA ASP A 282 5.57 3.51 -5.83
C ASP A 282 5.50 4.08 -4.41
N PHE A 283 4.32 4.46 -3.91
CA PHE A 283 4.14 4.96 -2.55
C PHE A 283 4.48 3.89 -1.48
N ARG A 284 4.10 2.63 -1.70
CA ARG A 284 4.43 1.51 -0.79
C ARG A 284 5.94 1.28 -0.72
N ASP A 285 6.59 1.17 -1.87
CA ASP A 285 8.03 0.94 -1.95
C ASP A 285 8.81 2.06 -1.27
N TYR A 286 8.39 3.33 -1.44
CA TYR A 286 8.96 4.46 -0.74
C TYR A 286 8.77 4.39 0.77
N GLY A 287 7.59 3.99 1.25
CA GLY A 287 7.30 3.86 2.66
C GLY A 287 8.10 2.75 3.33
N ILE A 288 8.18 1.58 2.70
CA ILE A 288 9.01 0.46 3.17
C ILE A 288 10.49 0.83 3.17
N GLY A 289 10.97 1.44 2.08
CA GLY A 289 12.36 1.90 2.00
C GLY A 289 12.70 2.94 3.07
N ALA A 290 11.79 3.88 3.34
CA ALA A 290 11.97 4.90 4.38
C ALA A 290 12.03 4.27 5.79
N GLN A 291 11.17 3.30 6.10
CA GLN A 291 11.20 2.58 7.37
C GLN A 291 12.50 1.80 7.56
N ILE A 292 12.98 1.12 6.51
CA ILE A 292 14.27 0.41 6.55
C ILE A 292 15.41 1.38 6.81
N LEU A 293 15.50 2.50 6.07
CA LEU A 293 16.54 3.50 6.27
C LEU A 293 16.52 4.09 7.68
N ARG A 294 15.33 4.34 8.21
CA ARG A 294 15.16 4.81 9.59
C ARG A 294 15.64 3.80 10.63
N ASP A 295 15.34 2.51 10.44
CA ASP A 295 15.76 1.42 11.33
C ASP A 295 17.28 1.21 11.30
N VAL A 296 17.92 1.39 10.15
CA VAL A 296 19.40 1.38 10.00
C VAL A 296 20.06 2.57 10.72
N GLY A 297 19.30 3.61 11.07
CA GLY A 297 19.79 4.79 11.77
C GLY A 297 19.95 6.04 10.90
N VAL A 298 19.64 5.96 9.61
CA VAL A 298 19.69 7.14 8.71
C VAL A 298 18.67 8.18 9.17
N ARG A 299 19.08 9.45 9.21
CA ARG A 299 18.20 10.61 9.45
C ARG A 299 18.42 11.69 8.40
N LYS A 300 19.67 11.97 8.07
CA LYS A 300 20.07 12.90 7.02
C LYS A 300 20.75 12.14 5.90
N MET A 301 20.38 12.39 4.63
CA MET A 301 20.94 11.64 3.53
C MET A 301 21.30 12.51 2.34
N ILE A 302 22.37 12.12 1.68
CA ILE A 302 22.75 12.58 0.34
C ILE A 302 22.38 11.47 -0.63
N ILE A 303 21.36 11.72 -1.47
CA ILE A 303 20.84 10.68 -2.36
C ILE A 303 21.72 10.54 -3.60
N MET A 304 22.07 9.31 -3.93
CA MET A 304 22.75 8.98 -5.17
C MET A 304 21.72 8.65 -6.26
N SER A 305 21.42 9.63 -7.14
CA SER A 305 20.41 9.48 -8.21
C SER A 305 20.65 10.46 -9.35
N ASP A 306 20.40 10.00 -10.59
CA ASP A 306 20.41 10.84 -11.79
C ASP A 306 19.07 11.56 -12.03
N ALA A 307 18.00 11.09 -11.37
CA ALA A 307 16.69 11.72 -11.42
C ALA A 307 16.46 12.61 -10.20
N THR A 308 15.71 13.69 -10.38
CA THR A 308 15.23 14.50 -9.24
C THR A 308 14.21 13.65 -8.46
N PRO A 309 14.54 13.22 -7.23
CA PRO A 309 13.64 12.37 -6.50
C PRO A 309 12.37 13.14 -6.11
N ARG A 310 11.20 12.59 -6.41
CA ARG A 310 9.92 13.09 -5.87
C ARG A 310 9.77 12.62 -4.42
N LEU A 311 10.42 13.32 -3.48
CA LEU A 311 10.59 12.88 -2.09
C LEU A 311 9.65 13.59 -1.11
N ALA A 312 8.46 14.00 -1.58
CA ALA A 312 7.53 14.86 -0.83
C ALA A 312 7.13 14.32 0.57
N ASN A 313 7.28 13.03 0.84
CA ASN A 313 6.78 12.41 2.08
C ASN A 313 7.87 11.91 3.05
N LEU A 314 9.15 12.03 2.75
CA LEU A 314 10.25 11.56 3.63
C LEU A 314 10.30 12.24 5.01
N PRO A 315 10.01 13.55 5.15
CA PRO A 315 9.96 14.18 6.46
C PRO A 315 8.98 13.50 7.43
N GLY A 316 7.87 12.95 6.92
CA GLY A 316 6.92 12.19 7.73
C GLY A 316 7.48 10.90 8.35
N TYR A 317 8.63 10.41 7.86
CA TYR A 317 9.37 9.28 8.43
C TYR A 317 10.57 9.73 9.28
N GLY A 318 10.78 11.03 9.46
CA GLY A 318 11.93 11.57 10.15
C GLY A 318 13.24 11.44 9.35
N LEU A 319 13.12 11.44 8.01
CA LEU A 319 14.24 11.43 7.06
C LEU A 319 14.33 12.78 6.34
N GLU A 320 15.55 13.32 6.25
CA GLU A 320 15.87 14.58 5.59
C GLU A 320 16.83 14.32 4.42
N VAL A 321 16.50 14.84 3.24
CA VAL A 321 17.42 14.86 2.10
C VAL A 321 18.13 16.20 2.08
N VAL A 322 19.41 16.17 2.39
CA VAL A 322 20.25 17.38 2.45
C VAL A 322 21.02 17.63 1.16
N GLY A 323 21.02 16.69 0.21
CA GLY A 323 21.69 16.82 -1.07
C GLY A 323 21.47 15.63 -1.99
N SER A 324 21.92 15.77 -3.24
CA SER A 324 21.93 14.68 -4.21
C SER A 324 23.23 14.70 -5.03
N VAL A 325 23.69 13.50 -5.41
CA VAL A 325 24.84 13.32 -6.30
C VAL A 325 24.45 12.40 -7.45
N PRO A 326 24.76 12.76 -8.72
CA PRO A 326 24.45 11.90 -9.86
C PRO A 326 25.34 10.66 -9.86
N LEU A 327 24.82 9.53 -10.37
CA LEU A 327 25.57 8.26 -10.51
C LEU A 327 26.22 8.13 -11.88
N SER A 328 25.59 8.67 -12.94
CA SER A 328 26.15 8.67 -14.29
C SER A 328 27.29 9.68 -14.41
N THR A 329 28.36 9.29 -15.09
CA THR A 329 29.51 10.15 -15.41
C THR A 329 29.19 11.19 -16.48
N ASN A 330 28.03 11.14 -17.15
CA ASN A 330 27.62 12.03 -18.22
C ASN A 330 27.01 13.38 -17.76
N GLY A 331 27.06 13.71 -16.46
CA GLY A 331 26.53 14.97 -15.91
C GLY A 331 27.45 16.20 -16.02
N LYS A 332 28.52 16.17 -16.81
CA LYS A 332 29.42 17.33 -17.01
C LYS A 332 29.43 17.90 -18.43
N GLN A 333 28.29 18.14 -19.05
CA GLN A 333 28.19 19.01 -20.23
C GLN A 333 26.81 19.60 -20.42
N SER A 334 26.33 20.42 -19.48
CA SER A 334 25.21 21.33 -19.74
C SER A 334 25.08 22.43 -18.67
N ALA A 335 26.21 23.04 -18.30
CA ALA A 335 26.19 24.27 -17.50
C ALA A 335 27.32 25.21 -17.89
N ALA A 336 27.55 25.35 -19.19
CA ALA A 336 28.38 26.46 -19.73
C ALA A 336 28.07 26.63 -21.22
N ALA A 337 26.95 27.27 -21.55
CA ALA A 337 26.77 28.09 -22.75
C ALA A 337 25.33 28.65 -22.78
N LYS A 338 25.28 29.95 -22.54
CA LYS A 338 24.29 30.99 -22.78
C LYS A 338 23.30 31.28 -21.64
#